data_3ec9abf0276a34b0e0ba0f814c33272c
#
_entry.id   3ec9abf0276a34b0e0ba0f814c33272c
#
_cell.length_a   1.000
_cell.length_b   1.000
_cell.length_c   1.000
_cell.angle_alpha   90.00
_cell.angle_beta   90.00
_cell.angle_gamma   90.00
#
_symmetry.space_group_name_H-M   'P 1'
#
loop_
_entity.id
_entity.type
_entity.pdbx_description
1 polymer ?
#
loop_
_entity_poly.entity_id
_entity_poly.type
_entity_poly.pdbx_seq_one_letter_code
_entity_poly.pdbx_strand_id
1 'polypeptide(L)'
;MHDLLITKIERFNPTSESASVTLGCVDGQVVAFCFPCSYEVGDLVPNRLYVLDSTKLQSPYFNDWADEEQAQASRERLHRTRDYAYSGCGKVIDPHDGLVQVCGFILDFGDVPPGAEFVEFDITRLDLR
;
A
#
# COMPACT_ATOMS: atom_id res chain seq x y z
N MET A 1 11.73 0.64 11.31
CA MET A 1 11.23 0.69 9.94
C MET A 1 11.44 2.08 9.38
N HIS A 2 11.70 2.21 8.09
CA HIS A 2 12.10 3.49 7.50
C HIS A 2 10.89 4.37 7.24
N ASP A 3 11.06 5.68 7.46
CA ASP A 3 10.10 6.67 7.00
C ASP A 3 10.11 6.72 5.46
N LEU A 4 9.01 7.23 4.89
CA LEU A 4 8.91 7.44 3.45
C LEU A 4 9.30 8.87 3.11
N LEU A 5 9.99 9.04 1.98
CA LEU A 5 10.40 10.35 1.49
C LEU A 5 9.41 10.84 0.44
N ILE A 6 8.89 12.05 0.62
CA ILE A 6 8.06 12.69 -0.39
C ILE A 6 8.95 13.27 -1.45
N THR A 7 8.83 12.75 -2.69
CA THR A 7 9.67 13.16 -3.82
C THR A 7 8.95 14.05 -4.81
N LYS A 8 7.62 14.06 -4.82
CA LYS A 8 6.83 14.87 -5.74
C LYS A 8 5.46 15.14 -5.14
N ILE A 9 4.96 16.36 -5.34
CA ILE A 9 3.59 16.74 -4.98
C ILE A 9 2.98 17.46 -6.17
N GLU A 10 1.85 16.93 -6.65
CA GLU A 10 1.09 17.56 -7.73
C GLU A 10 -0.31 17.90 -7.23
N ARG A 11 -0.58 19.17 -7.02
CA ARG A 11 -1.92 19.63 -6.65
C ARG A 11 -2.84 19.56 -7.84
N PHE A 12 -4.13 19.29 -7.60
CA PHE A 12 -5.13 19.20 -8.67
C PHE A 12 -5.30 20.53 -9.39
N ASN A 13 -5.15 21.64 -8.65
CA ASN A 13 -5.05 22.99 -9.19
C ASN A 13 -4.30 23.85 -8.16
N PRO A 14 -3.88 25.09 -8.51
CA PRO A 14 -3.02 25.91 -7.62
C PRO A 14 -3.62 26.20 -6.24
N THR A 15 -4.96 26.17 -6.11
CA THR A 15 -5.63 26.46 -4.84
C THR A 15 -6.23 25.22 -4.19
N SER A 16 -6.05 24.03 -4.79
CA SER A 16 -6.61 22.79 -4.27
C SER A 16 -5.86 22.32 -3.03
N GLU A 17 -6.62 21.83 -2.05
CA GLU A 17 -6.06 21.13 -0.90
C GLU A 17 -5.74 19.65 -1.20
N SER A 18 -6.25 19.15 -2.34
CA SER A 18 -6.01 17.77 -2.78
C SER A 18 -4.77 17.70 -3.66
N ALA A 19 -3.99 16.67 -3.46
CA ALA A 19 -2.77 16.46 -4.22
C ALA A 19 -2.48 14.98 -4.44
N SER A 20 -1.73 14.70 -5.52
CA SER A 20 -1.05 13.44 -5.73
C SER A 20 0.33 13.53 -5.12
N VAL A 21 0.67 12.63 -4.22
CA VAL A 21 1.95 12.63 -3.52
C VAL A 21 2.71 11.36 -3.91
N THR A 22 3.93 11.54 -4.42
CA THR A 22 4.82 10.42 -4.70
C THR A 22 5.74 10.21 -3.50
N LEU A 23 5.74 8.98 -3.00
CA LEU A 23 6.53 8.60 -1.83
C LEU A 23 7.50 7.49 -2.22
N GLY A 24 8.72 7.59 -1.74
CA GLY A 24 9.77 6.65 -2.06
C GLY A 24 10.41 6.01 -0.84
N CYS A 25 10.93 4.83 -1.07
CA CYS A 25 11.83 4.11 -0.18
C CYS A 25 12.89 3.42 -1.05
N VAL A 26 13.81 2.67 -0.44
CA VAL A 26 14.89 2.00 -1.18
C VAL A 26 14.37 0.99 -2.21
N ASP A 27 13.18 0.43 -1.99
CA ASP A 27 12.63 -0.62 -2.84
C ASP A 27 11.74 -0.10 -3.97
N GLY A 28 11.45 1.20 -4.00
CA GLY A 28 10.62 1.78 -5.06
C GLY A 28 9.83 3.00 -4.61
N GLN A 29 8.78 3.30 -5.36
CA GLN A 29 7.93 4.44 -5.08
C GLN A 29 6.45 4.13 -5.35
N VAL A 30 5.57 4.86 -4.67
CA VAL A 30 4.11 4.80 -4.88
C VAL A 30 3.57 6.21 -4.98
N VAL A 31 2.38 6.32 -5.58
CA VAL A 31 1.62 7.57 -5.63
C VAL A 31 0.37 7.38 -4.80
N ALA A 32 0.14 8.29 -3.85
CA ALA A 32 -1.01 8.25 -2.96
C ALA A 32 -1.81 9.55 -3.08
N PHE A 33 -3.10 9.46 -2.77
CA PHE A 33 -3.97 10.63 -2.67
C PHE A 33 -3.79 11.27 -1.29
N CYS A 34 -3.72 12.60 -1.25
CA CYS A 34 -3.57 13.35 0.00
C CYS A 34 -4.58 14.49 0.05
N PHE A 35 -5.39 14.55 1.13
CA PHE A 35 -6.37 15.62 1.37
C PHE A 35 -6.64 15.76 2.87
N PRO A 36 -6.50 16.96 3.45
CA PRO A 36 -5.81 18.12 2.89
C PRO A 36 -4.31 17.88 2.86
N CYS A 37 -3.64 18.31 1.80
CA CYS A 37 -2.20 18.10 1.65
C CYS A 37 -1.43 19.30 2.19
N SER A 38 -0.77 19.11 3.33
CA SER A 38 0.06 20.13 3.97
C SER A 38 1.54 19.78 3.94
N TYR A 39 1.91 18.72 3.24
CA TYR A 39 3.29 18.27 3.11
C TYR A 39 4.04 19.02 2.03
N GLU A 40 5.37 18.93 2.09
CA GLU A 40 6.27 19.49 1.10
C GLU A 40 7.22 18.43 0.57
N VAL A 41 7.73 18.64 -0.63
CA VAL A 41 8.75 17.75 -1.20
C VAL A 41 9.98 17.78 -0.30
N GLY A 42 10.50 16.60 0.00
CA GLY A 42 11.61 16.42 0.95
C GLY A 42 11.18 16.04 2.35
N ASP A 43 9.89 16.12 2.66
CA ASP A 43 9.39 15.69 3.95
C ASP A 43 9.53 14.17 4.11
N LEU A 44 9.82 13.76 5.36
CA LEU A 44 9.76 12.36 5.78
C LEU A 44 8.46 12.13 6.52
N VAL A 45 7.75 11.09 6.15
CA VAL A 45 6.48 10.72 6.77
C VAL A 45 6.53 9.28 7.27
N PRO A 46 5.75 8.93 8.31
CA PRO A 46 5.68 7.57 8.78
C PRO A 46 5.31 6.60 7.65
N ASN A 47 5.93 5.43 7.65
CA ASN A 47 5.66 4.41 6.65
C ASN A 47 4.36 3.70 6.98
N ARG A 48 3.25 4.36 6.70
CA ARG A 48 1.92 3.82 6.86
C ARG A 48 0.99 4.53 5.91
N LEU A 49 0.57 3.82 4.86
CA LEU A 49 -0.35 4.33 3.87
C LEU A 49 -1.71 3.66 4.07
N TYR A 50 -2.76 4.42 3.90
CA TYR A 50 -4.11 3.98 4.22
C TYR A 50 -4.85 3.54 2.97
N VAL A 51 -5.47 2.36 3.05
CA VAL A 51 -6.30 1.84 1.97
C VAL A 51 -7.72 2.33 2.22
N LEU A 52 -8.22 3.20 1.35
CA LEU A 52 -9.58 3.70 1.46
C LEU A 52 -10.57 2.58 1.21
N ASP A 53 -10.34 1.82 0.14
CA ASP A 53 -11.23 0.74 -0.26
C ASP A 53 -10.46 -0.30 -1.06
N SER A 54 -10.92 -1.54 -0.99
CA SER A 54 -10.33 -2.64 -1.75
C SER A 54 -11.45 -3.52 -2.30
N THR A 55 -11.31 -3.93 -3.57
CA THR A 55 -12.25 -4.86 -4.21
C THR A 55 -11.82 -6.31 -4.02
N LYS A 56 -10.61 -6.52 -3.55
CA LYS A 56 -10.05 -7.84 -3.28
C LYS A 56 -9.09 -7.74 -2.10
N LEU A 57 -9.25 -8.63 -1.13
CA LEU A 57 -8.34 -8.78 -0.01
C LEU A 57 -8.49 -10.20 0.53
N GLN A 58 -7.61 -11.10 0.13
CA GLN A 58 -7.73 -12.51 0.44
C GLN A 58 -6.37 -13.20 0.47
N SER A 59 -6.33 -14.39 1.08
CA SER A 59 -5.14 -15.24 0.99
C SER A 59 -4.87 -15.58 -0.48
N PRO A 60 -3.62 -15.53 -0.95
CA PRO A 60 -3.27 -15.81 -2.34
C PRO A 60 -3.33 -17.30 -2.71
N TYR A 61 -3.56 -18.17 -1.73
CA TYR A 61 -3.58 -19.62 -1.92
C TYR A 61 -4.51 -20.30 -0.92
N PHE A 62 -4.88 -21.54 -1.24
CA PHE A 62 -5.56 -22.42 -0.27
C PHE A 62 -4.53 -23.22 0.52
N ASN A 63 -4.85 -23.57 1.76
CA ASN A 63 -3.92 -24.25 2.66
C ASN A 63 -3.53 -25.65 2.19
N ASP A 64 -4.34 -26.27 1.33
CA ASP A 64 -4.06 -27.60 0.78
C ASP A 64 -3.18 -27.57 -0.49
N TRP A 65 -2.77 -26.40 -0.94
CA TRP A 65 -1.82 -26.29 -2.05
C TRP A 65 -0.43 -26.76 -1.63
N ALA A 66 0.33 -27.28 -2.58
CA ALA A 66 1.72 -27.63 -2.36
C ALA A 66 2.56 -26.41 -1.95
N ASP A 67 3.59 -26.62 -1.15
CA ASP A 67 4.44 -25.54 -0.63
C ASP A 67 5.03 -24.67 -1.74
N GLU A 68 5.42 -25.27 -2.85
CA GLU A 68 5.96 -24.52 -4.00
C GLU A 68 4.91 -23.63 -4.64
N GLU A 69 3.68 -24.10 -4.74
CA GLU A 69 2.57 -23.31 -5.29
C GLU A 69 2.21 -22.17 -4.35
N GLN A 70 2.19 -22.41 -3.04
CA GLN A 70 1.96 -21.38 -2.04
C GLN A 70 3.05 -20.30 -2.12
N ALA A 71 4.31 -20.70 -2.23
CA ALA A 71 5.44 -19.77 -2.31
C ALA A 71 5.34 -18.88 -3.54
N GLN A 72 4.95 -19.43 -4.69
CA GLN A 72 4.78 -18.65 -5.92
C GLN A 72 3.60 -17.70 -5.83
N ALA A 73 2.48 -18.16 -5.31
CA ALA A 73 1.27 -17.34 -5.18
C ALA A 73 1.45 -16.19 -4.20
N SER A 74 2.32 -16.37 -3.18
CA SER A 74 2.58 -15.36 -2.15
C SER A 74 3.77 -14.45 -2.46
N ARG A 75 4.30 -14.47 -3.69
CA ARG A 75 5.41 -13.59 -4.06
C ARG A 75 5.02 -12.14 -3.91
N GLU A 76 5.91 -11.39 -3.29
CA GLU A 76 5.72 -9.95 -3.09
C GLU A 76 5.64 -9.24 -4.43
N ARG A 77 4.61 -8.42 -4.60
CA ARG A 77 4.43 -7.62 -5.81
C ARG A 77 3.51 -6.45 -5.52
N LEU A 78 3.72 -5.36 -6.25
CA LEU A 78 2.89 -4.17 -6.14
C LEU A 78 2.88 -3.47 -7.50
N HIS A 79 1.70 -3.38 -8.13
CA HIS A 79 1.50 -2.78 -9.44
C HIS A 79 0.47 -1.67 -9.39
N ARG A 80 0.82 -0.51 -9.91
CA ARG A 80 -0.13 0.59 -10.07
C ARG A 80 -1.07 0.27 -11.25
N THR A 81 -2.37 0.30 -10.98
CA THR A 81 -3.38 0.00 -12.01
C THR A 81 -4.09 1.26 -12.50
N ARG A 82 -4.22 2.27 -11.66
CA ARG A 82 -4.76 3.61 -11.98
C ARG A 82 -4.06 4.61 -11.09
N ASP A 83 -4.49 5.86 -11.09
CA ASP A 83 -3.83 6.96 -10.39
C ASP A 83 -3.42 6.61 -8.95
N TYR A 84 -4.33 6.10 -8.14
CA TYR A 84 -4.08 5.73 -6.74
C TYR A 84 -4.42 4.27 -6.45
N ALA A 85 -4.71 3.51 -7.49
CA ALA A 85 -5.11 2.13 -7.39
C ALA A 85 -3.92 1.20 -7.60
N TYR A 86 -3.87 0.14 -6.81
CA TYR A 86 -2.77 -0.82 -6.85
C TYR A 86 -3.30 -2.23 -6.72
N SER A 87 -2.63 -3.18 -7.34
CA SER A 87 -2.83 -4.60 -7.09
C SER A 87 -1.52 -5.23 -6.68
N GLY A 88 -1.58 -6.27 -5.88
CA GLY A 88 -0.37 -6.92 -5.43
C GLY A 88 -0.58 -8.00 -4.40
N CYS A 89 0.52 -8.35 -3.77
CA CYS A 89 0.55 -9.34 -2.70
C CYS A 89 1.63 -8.95 -1.70
N GLY A 90 1.31 -9.03 -0.42
CA GLY A 90 2.23 -8.71 0.65
C GLY A 90 2.03 -9.58 1.87
N LYS A 91 2.90 -9.37 2.86
CA LYS A 91 2.90 -10.13 4.09
C LYS A 91 2.15 -9.37 5.18
N VAL A 92 1.26 -10.05 5.88
CA VAL A 92 0.58 -9.50 7.05
C VAL A 92 1.59 -9.38 8.18
N ILE A 93 1.83 -8.16 8.65
CA ILE A 93 2.77 -7.91 9.76
C ILE A 93 2.06 -7.59 11.06
N ASP A 94 0.82 -7.14 11.00
CA ASP A 94 -0.02 -6.88 12.17
C ASP A 94 -1.46 -7.22 11.81
N PRO A 95 -1.92 -8.43 12.15
CA PRO A 95 -3.28 -8.86 11.82
C PRO A 95 -4.34 -8.12 12.62
N HIS A 96 -4.00 -7.57 13.78
CA HIS A 96 -4.94 -6.82 14.62
C HIS A 96 -5.29 -5.48 13.98
N ASP A 97 -4.28 -4.76 13.50
CA ASP A 97 -4.48 -3.45 12.87
C ASP A 97 -4.64 -3.54 11.35
N GLY A 98 -4.50 -4.73 10.78
CA GLY A 98 -4.64 -4.91 9.33
C GLY A 98 -3.48 -4.35 8.53
N LEU A 99 -2.25 -4.43 9.06
CA LEU A 99 -1.06 -3.91 8.38
C LEU A 99 -0.40 -4.96 7.52
N VAL A 100 -0.11 -4.58 6.28
CA VAL A 100 0.52 -5.45 5.28
C VAL A 100 1.77 -4.77 4.76
N GLN A 101 2.89 -5.50 4.75
CA GLN A 101 4.15 -5.00 4.19
C GLN A 101 4.32 -5.52 2.77
N VAL A 102 4.58 -4.60 1.84
CA VAL A 102 4.81 -4.95 0.44
C VAL A 102 5.81 -3.97 -0.18
N CYS A 103 6.88 -4.52 -0.76
CA CYS A 103 7.91 -3.74 -1.47
C CYS A 103 8.44 -2.54 -0.66
N GLY A 104 8.62 -2.73 0.65
CA GLY A 104 9.11 -1.68 1.55
C GLY A 104 8.05 -0.75 2.10
N PHE A 105 6.80 -0.84 1.63
CA PHE A 105 5.69 -0.02 2.11
C PHE A 105 4.83 -0.79 3.10
N ILE A 106 4.23 -0.06 4.05
CA ILE A 106 3.24 -0.63 4.96
C ILE A 106 1.88 -0.07 4.57
N LEU A 107 0.96 -0.96 4.23
CA LEU A 107 -0.40 -0.63 3.84
C LEU A 107 -1.36 -0.98 4.97
N ASP A 108 -2.18 -0.02 5.35
CA ASP A 108 -3.17 -0.18 6.42
C ASP A 108 -4.53 -0.47 5.80
N PHE A 109 -4.94 -1.73 5.85
CA PHE A 109 -6.26 -2.15 5.40
C PHE A 109 -7.31 -2.06 6.51
N GLY A 110 -6.88 -1.81 7.74
CA GLY A 110 -7.77 -1.79 8.92
C GLY A 110 -8.15 -3.18 9.41
N ASP A 111 -8.30 -4.12 8.49
CA ASP A 111 -8.67 -5.49 8.77
C ASP A 111 -8.12 -6.40 7.67
N VAL A 112 -7.77 -7.63 8.03
CA VAL A 112 -7.27 -8.65 7.08
C VAL A 112 -7.95 -9.98 7.39
N PRO A 113 -8.00 -10.91 6.41
CA PRO A 113 -8.59 -12.23 6.67
C PRO A 113 -7.92 -12.94 7.84
N PRO A 114 -8.70 -13.52 8.77
CA PRO A 114 -8.15 -14.21 9.94
C PRO A 114 -7.20 -15.33 9.54
N GLY A 115 -6.03 -15.38 10.19
CA GLY A 115 -5.05 -16.43 9.96
C GLY A 115 -4.26 -16.32 8.67
N ALA A 116 -4.50 -15.31 7.85
CA ALA A 116 -3.74 -15.14 6.61
C ALA A 116 -2.32 -14.64 6.91
N GLU A 117 -1.33 -15.35 6.42
CA GLU A 117 0.07 -14.92 6.51
C GLU A 117 0.41 -13.93 5.38
N PHE A 118 -0.17 -14.15 4.22
CA PHE A 118 -0.05 -13.29 3.06
C PHE A 118 -1.44 -12.92 2.56
N VAL A 119 -1.55 -11.77 1.90
CA VAL A 119 -2.79 -11.36 1.24
C VAL A 119 -2.49 -10.85 -0.15
N GLU A 120 -3.34 -11.22 -1.10
CA GLU A 120 -3.39 -10.56 -2.40
C GLU A 120 -4.55 -9.57 -2.39
N PHE A 121 -4.38 -8.46 -3.08
CA PHE A 121 -5.30 -7.34 -2.97
C PHE A 121 -5.42 -6.55 -4.25
N ASP A 122 -6.59 -5.93 -4.40
CA ASP A 122 -6.83 -4.87 -5.37
C ASP A 122 -7.33 -3.65 -4.59
N ILE A 123 -6.52 -2.61 -4.56
CA ILE A 123 -6.79 -1.37 -3.84
C ILE A 123 -7.41 -0.35 -4.78
N THR A 124 -8.52 0.24 -4.39
CA THR A 124 -9.20 1.28 -5.16
C THR A 124 -8.49 2.63 -5.02
N ARG A 125 -8.07 2.98 -3.79
CA ARG A 125 -7.36 4.23 -3.55
C ARG A 125 -6.42 4.10 -2.36
N LEU A 126 -5.17 4.50 -2.56
CA LEU A 126 -4.15 4.57 -1.53
C LEU A 126 -4.02 6.01 -1.08
N ASP A 127 -4.11 6.25 0.23
CA ASP A 127 -4.11 7.58 0.83
C ASP A 127 -2.90 7.80 1.71
N LEU A 128 -2.37 9.03 1.68
CA LEU A 128 -1.45 9.56 2.67
C LEU A 128 -2.25 10.45 3.63
N ARG A 129 -2.09 10.20 4.91
CA ARG A 129 -2.79 10.96 5.96
C ARG A 129 -1.84 11.60 6.94
#